data_66dd99c8fd80b15f424a8e274137884f
#
_entry.id   66dd99c8fd80b15f424a8e274137884f
#
_cell.length_a   1.000
_cell.length_b   1.000
_cell.length_c   1.000
_cell.angle_alpha   90.00
_cell.angle_beta   90.00
_cell.angle_gamma   90.00
#
_symmetry.space_group_name_H-M   'P 1'
#
loop_
_entity.id
_entity.type
_entity.pdbx_description
1 polymer ?
#
loop_
_entity_poly.entity_id
_entity_poly.type
_entity_poly.pdbx_seq_one_letter_code
_entity_poly.pdbx_strand_id
1 'polypeptide(L)'
;MKINSDEEQELSQAFGIRSIPTCVLMINGKPVDGFQGALPESQLKAFLDKHLPASSDEAIVEEDLEPAEEVLSEAEILEKMRLAVTTDPSDEKARFTYLKTALQMGEFAGAKNYFEPVAKMVGLSAPLEAIGRWLDAIDIALAIPEQQQEFTALENLINTNKRDFDARFKRAQLLVAHQQFVPAMDELLEILMRNKEWNDGLA
;
A
#
# COMPACT_ATOMS: atom_id res chain seq x y z
N MET A 1 5.53 8.98 12.21
CA MET A 1 6.30 8.17 13.18
C MET A 1 5.46 7.97 14.44
N LYS A 2 5.46 6.78 15.04
CA LYS A 2 4.81 6.52 16.34
C LYS A 2 5.90 6.21 17.36
N ILE A 3 5.74 6.71 18.58
CA ILE A 3 6.68 6.53 19.69
C ILE A 3 5.90 5.91 20.85
N ASN A 4 6.46 4.88 21.48
CA ASN A 4 5.92 4.31 22.69
C ASN A 4 6.45 5.11 23.89
N SER A 5 5.55 5.82 24.59
CA SER A 5 5.92 6.67 25.71
C SER A 5 6.44 5.90 26.94
N ASP A 6 6.14 4.61 27.04
CA ASP A 6 6.60 3.77 28.15
C ASP A 6 8.05 3.28 27.93
N GLU A 7 8.43 3.11 26.67
CA GLU A 7 9.78 2.68 26.26
C GLU A 7 10.73 3.87 26.07
N GLU A 8 10.22 5.00 25.56
CA GLU A 8 10.99 6.20 25.21
C GLU A 8 10.71 7.36 26.17
N GLN A 9 11.01 7.15 27.45
CA GLN A 9 10.74 8.11 28.52
C GLN A 9 11.50 9.43 28.35
N GLU A 10 12.75 9.39 27.86
CA GLU A 10 13.57 10.58 27.62
C GLU A 10 12.92 11.49 26.56
N LEU A 11 12.44 10.91 25.47
CA LEU A 11 11.71 11.64 24.43
C LEU A 11 10.39 12.21 24.97
N SER A 12 9.66 11.42 25.75
CA SER A 12 8.41 11.85 26.36
C SER A 12 8.60 13.05 27.29
N GLN A 13 9.70 13.09 28.05
CA GLN A 13 10.07 14.23 28.90
C GLN A 13 10.53 15.44 28.07
N ALA A 14 11.37 15.22 27.05
CA ALA A 14 11.86 16.29 26.19
C ALA A 14 10.75 17.03 25.46
N PHE A 15 9.70 16.33 25.04
CA PHE A 15 8.51 16.91 24.41
C PHE A 15 7.38 17.28 25.39
N GLY A 16 7.59 17.09 26.69
CA GLY A 16 6.61 17.44 27.72
C GLY A 16 5.30 16.64 27.63
N ILE A 17 5.35 15.39 27.16
CA ILE A 17 4.19 14.52 27.00
C ILE A 17 3.62 14.17 28.37
N ARG A 18 2.38 14.56 28.63
CA ARG A 18 1.69 14.32 29.91
C ARG A 18 0.46 13.43 29.78
N SER A 19 0.02 13.20 28.57
CA SER A 19 -1.16 12.37 28.27
C SER A 19 -1.06 11.72 26.89
N ILE A 20 -1.75 10.63 26.70
CA ILE A 20 -1.86 9.91 25.42
C ILE A 20 -3.33 9.91 24.94
N PRO A 21 -3.55 10.04 23.62
CA PRO A 21 -2.55 10.31 22.59
C PRO A 21 -2.08 11.77 22.61
N THR A 22 -0.81 12.01 22.31
CA THR A 22 -0.26 13.35 22.01
C THR A 22 0.33 13.32 20.62
N CYS A 23 -0.02 14.30 19.80
CA CYS A 23 0.53 14.47 18.46
C CYS A 23 1.38 15.74 18.43
N VAL A 24 2.59 15.64 17.86
CA VAL A 24 3.50 16.77 17.65
C VAL A 24 3.75 16.91 16.16
N LEU A 25 3.49 18.09 15.63
CA LEU A 25 3.79 18.45 14.26
C LEU A 25 5.26 18.86 14.17
N MET A 26 6.01 18.14 13.33
CA MET A 26 7.42 18.43 13.07
C MET A 26 7.56 18.97 11.64
N ILE A 27 8.20 20.12 11.49
CA ILE A 27 8.55 20.68 10.16
C ILE A 27 10.06 20.90 10.16
N ASN A 28 10.75 20.37 9.17
CA ASN A 28 12.22 20.47 9.01
C ASN A 28 12.99 20.04 10.28
N GLY A 29 12.54 18.96 10.94
CA GLY A 29 13.17 18.41 12.14
C GLY A 29 12.91 19.23 13.43
N LYS A 30 12.08 20.28 13.40
CA LYS A 30 11.73 21.10 14.57
C LYS A 30 10.26 20.93 14.93
N PRO A 31 9.91 20.85 16.23
CA PRO A 31 8.52 20.86 16.66
C PRO A 31 7.93 22.25 16.43
N VAL A 32 6.81 22.32 15.71
CA VAL A 32 6.14 23.58 15.34
C VAL A 32 4.85 23.78 16.11
N ASP A 33 4.06 22.73 16.26
CA ASP A 33 2.78 22.77 16.98
C ASP A 33 2.40 21.33 17.42
N GLY A 34 1.36 21.16 18.22
CA GLY A 34 0.89 19.87 18.66
C GLY A 34 -0.42 19.93 19.39
N PHE A 35 -1.03 18.77 19.60
CA PHE A 35 -2.26 18.66 20.37
C PHE A 35 -2.27 17.41 21.24
N GLN A 36 -3.03 17.44 22.31
CA GLN A 36 -3.23 16.32 23.24
C GLN A 36 -4.67 15.81 23.14
N GLY A 37 -4.84 14.50 23.24
CA GLY A 37 -6.14 13.85 23.11
C GLY A 37 -6.53 13.55 21.65
N ALA A 38 -7.65 12.85 21.49
CA ALA A 38 -8.22 12.55 20.19
C ALA A 38 -8.99 13.76 19.66
N LEU A 39 -8.64 14.26 18.49
CA LEU A 39 -9.37 15.32 17.81
C LEU A 39 -10.38 14.72 16.82
N PRO A 40 -11.58 15.30 16.70
CA PRO A 40 -12.49 15.04 15.59
C PRO A 40 -11.80 15.37 14.23
N GLU A 41 -12.19 14.68 13.17
CA GLU A 41 -11.60 14.85 11.83
C GLU A 41 -11.61 16.31 11.35
N SER A 42 -12.70 17.04 11.61
CA SER A 42 -12.82 18.44 11.25
C SER A 42 -11.79 19.34 11.94
N GLN A 43 -11.48 19.08 13.22
CA GLN A 43 -10.47 19.82 13.95
C GLN A 43 -9.05 19.44 13.56
N LEU A 44 -8.84 18.15 13.24
CA LEU A 44 -7.56 17.68 12.70
C LEU A 44 -7.26 18.33 11.36
N LYS A 45 -8.28 18.42 10.48
CA LYS A 45 -8.14 19.07 9.18
C LYS A 45 -7.82 20.56 9.34
N ALA A 46 -8.54 21.27 10.19
CA ALA A 46 -8.27 22.69 10.50
C ALA A 46 -6.87 22.92 11.10
N PHE A 47 -6.38 21.97 11.93
CA PHE A 47 -5.04 22.01 12.49
C PHE A 47 -3.98 21.84 11.37
N LEU A 48 -4.19 20.92 10.45
CA LEU A 48 -3.28 20.70 9.31
C LEU A 48 -3.31 21.90 8.34
N ASP A 49 -4.49 22.41 8.02
CA ASP A 49 -4.67 23.56 7.11
C ASP A 49 -3.98 24.84 7.64
N LYS A 50 -3.86 24.97 8.96
CA LYS A 50 -3.16 26.08 9.63
C LYS A 50 -1.64 26.04 9.38
N HIS A 51 -1.06 24.85 9.21
CA HIS A 51 0.38 24.64 9.18
C HIS A 51 0.90 24.15 7.81
N LEU A 52 -0.01 23.65 6.97
CA LEU A 52 0.33 23.34 5.59
C LEU A 52 0.06 24.58 4.73
N PRO A 53 0.99 25.00 3.88
CA PRO A 53 0.73 26.08 2.93
C PRO A 53 -0.47 25.66 2.07
N ALA A 54 -1.48 26.52 2.01
CA ALA A 54 -2.56 26.36 1.07
C ALA A 54 -1.96 26.26 -0.34
N SER A 55 -2.37 25.27 -1.12
CA SER A 55 -2.10 25.21 -2.54
C SER A 55 -2.83 26.40 -3.19
N SER A 56 -2.20 27.54 -3.25
CA SER A 56 -2.67 28.69 -4.02
C SER A 56 -1.55 29.11 -4.96
N ASP A 57 -1.86 29.05 -6.24
CA ASP A 57 -1.23 29.89 -7.24
C ASP A 57 -1.12 31.31 -6.70
N GLU A 58 0.07 31.83 -6.54
CA GLU A 58 0.55 33.18 -6.84
C GLU A 58 1.74 33.61 -5.96
N ALA A 59 2.74 34.16 -6.68
CA ALA A 59 3.79 35.08 -6.28
C ALA A 59 5.00 34.53 -5.50
N ILE A 60 6.01 34.28 -6.28
CA ILE A 60 7.42 34.11 -5.94
C ILE A 60 7.98 35.42 -5.37
N VAL A 61 8.55 35.34 -4.16
CA VAL A 61 9.58 36.28 -3.72
C VAL A 61 10.85 35.45 -3.52
N GLU A 62 11.86 35.75 -4.34
CA GLU A 62 13.19 35.16 -4.28
C GLU A 62 13.87 35.56 -2.96
N GLU A 63 14.16 34.58 -2.10
CA GLU A 63 15.25 34.65 -1.13
C GLU A 63 15.82 33.25 -0.94
N ASP A 64 17.10 33.11 -1.25
CA ASP A 64 18.05 32.00 -1.10
C ASP A 64 17.46 30.67 -0.63
N LEU A 65 17.00 29.87 -1.58
CA LEU A 65 16.62 28.48 -1.39
C LEU A 65 17.80 27.58 -1.77
N GLU A 66 18.29 26.81 -0.79
CA GLU A 66 18.92 25.54 -1.13
C GLU A 66 17.99 24.78 -2.11
N PRO A 67 18.53 24.03 -3.07
CA PRO A 67 17.73 23.49 -4.17
C PRO A 67 16.55 22.70 -3.62
N ALA A 68 15.35 23.15 -3.94
CA ALA A 68 14.12 22.41 -3.71
C ALA A 68 14.31 21.00 -4.27
N GLU A 69 14.08 19.97 -3.44
CA GLU A 69 13.94 18.62 -3.96
C GLU A 69 12.87 18.68 -5.04
N GLU A 70 13.26 18.50 -6.28
CA GLU A 70 12.34 18.38 -7.41
C GLU A 70 11.30 17.32 -7.05
N VAL A 71 10.04 17.73 -6.99
CA VAL A 71 8.93 16.79 -6.83
C VAL A 71 8.90 15.95 -8.10
N LEU A 72 9.60 14.83 -8.07
CA LEU A 72 9.68 13.90 -9.18
C LEU A 72 8.26 13.48 -9.58
N SER A 73 7.98 13.49 -10.86
CA SER A 73 6.75 12.91 -11.39
C SER A 73 6.68 11.41 -11.07
N GLU A 74 5.48 10.86 -11.05
CA GLU A 74 5.28 9.42 -10.83
C GLU A 74 6.14 8.56 -11.77
N ALA A 75 6.26 8.97 -13.03
CA ALA A 75 7.09 8.30 -14.01
C ALA A 75 8.60 8.36 -13.66
N GLU A 76 9.09 9.49 -13.17
CA GLU A 76 10.49 9.64 -12.75
C GLU A 76 10.79 8.85 -11.48
N ILE A 77 9.83 8.77 -10.54
CA ILE A 77 9.94 7.94 -9.36
C ILE A 77 10.06 6.47 -9.75
N LEU A 78 9.20 6.00 -10.65
CA LEU A 78 9.21 4.62 -11.14
C LEU A 78 10.51 4.30 -11.88
N GLU A 79 11.00 5.23 -12.71
CA GLU A 79 12.25 5.07 -13.42
C GLU A 79 13.46 5.00 -12.48
N LYS A 80 13.50 5.82 -11.45
CA LYS A 80 14.52 5.77 -10.40
C LYS A 80 14.52 4.43 -9.66
N MET A 81 13.34 3.92 -9.33
CA MET A 81 13.20 2.60 -8.71
C MET A 81 13.64 1.48 -9.66
N ARG A 82 13.30 1.58 -10.95
CA ARG A 82 13.71 0.64 -12.00
C ARG A 82 15.24 0.61 -12.13
N LEU A 83 15.86 1.76 -12.10
CA LEU A 83 17.32 1.89 -12.17
C LEU A 83 18.00 1.21 -10.96
N ALA A 84 17.45 1.38 -9.75
CA ALA A 84 17.96 0.71 -8.55
C ALA A 84 17.96 -0.82 -8.71
N VAL A 85 16.87 -1.41 -9.18
CA VAL A 85 16.78 -2.87 -9.44
C VAL A 85 17.73 -3.31 -10.55
N THR A 86 17.98 -2.47 -11.55
CA THR A 86 18.90 -2.78 -12.64
C THR A 86 20.36 -2.72 -12.18
N THR A 87 20.68 -1.78 -11.27
CA THR A 87 22.03 -1.59 -10.73
C THR A 87 22.41 -2.71 -9.77
N ASP A 88 21.49 -3.12 -8.91
CA ASP A 88 21.67 -4.28 -8.03
C ASP A 88 20.49 -5.25 -8.17
N PRO A 89 20.61 -6.23 -9.08
CA PRO A 89 19.58 -7.25 -9.26
C PRO A 89 19.39 -8.18 -8.07
N SER A 90 20.29 -8.18 -7.10
CA SER A 90 20.19 -9.00 -5.89
C SER A 90 19.45 -8.32 -4.74
N ASP A 91 19.21 -7.01 -4.83
CA ASP A 91 18.42 -6.26 -3.83
C ASP A 91 16.94 -6.59 -3.96
N GLU A 92 16.49 -7.58 -3.18
CA GLU A 92 15.08 -7.97 -3.12
C GLU A 92 14.16 -6.85 -2.66
N LYS A 93 14.64 -5.98 -1.75
CA LYS A 93 13.83 -4.86 -1.23
C LYS A 93 13.59 -3.80 -2.30
N ALA A 94 14.63 -3.43 -3.04
CA ALA A 94 14.50 -2.51 -4.17
C ALA A 94 13.56 -3.10 -5.23
N ARG A 95 13.72 -4.38 -5.56
CA ARG A 95 12.86 -5.10 -6.51
C ARG A 95 11.41 -5.11 -6.04
N PHE A 96 11.14 -5.49 -4.79
CA PHE A 96 9.78 -5.48 -4.23
C PHE A 96 9.15 -4.09 -4.31
N THR A 97 9.91 -3.05 -3.92
CA THR A 97 9.42 -1.68 -3.93
C THR A 97 9.05 -1.23 -5.35
N TYR A 98 9.91 -1.50 -6.32
CA TYR A 98 9.63 -1.21 -7.74
C TYR A 98 8.38 -1.96 -8.23
N LEU A 99 8.34 -3.28 -8.04
CA LEU A 99 7.24 -4.12 -8.52
C LEU A 99 5.90 -3.70 -7.92
N LYS A 100 5.86 -3.47 -6.59
CA LYS A 100 4.67 -2.98 -5.91
C LYS A 100 4.18 -1.65 -6.50
N THR A 101 5.09 -0.68 -6.65
CA THR A 101 4.75 0.64 -7.19
C THR A 101 4.29 0.55 -8.64
N ALA A 102 4.98 -0.22 -9.48
CA ALA A 102 4.59 -0.43 -10.88
C ALA A 102 3.18 -1.04 -10.99
N LEU A 103 2.85 -2.04 -10.16
CA LEU A 103 1.52 -2.64 -10.13
C LEU A 103 0.45 -1.66 -9.66
N GLN A 104 0.74 -0.84 -8.66
CA GLN A 104 -0.17 0.20 -8.17
C GLN A 104 -0.47 1.25 -9.23
N MET A 105 0.50 1.57 -10.09
CA MET A 105 0.38 2.53 -11.17
C MET A 105 -0.18 1.92 -12.47
N GLY A 106 -0.45 0.60 -12.49
CA GLY A 106 -0.98 -0.09 -13.67
C GLY A 106 0.08 -0.47 -14.72
N GLU A 107 1.38 -0.33 -14.40
CA GLU A 107 2.49 -0.71 -15.28
C GLU A 107 2.77 -2.23 -15.24
N PHE A 108 1.74 -3.02 -15.59
CA PHE A 108 1.76 -4.49 -15.45
C PHE A 108 2.83 -5.16 -16.30
N ALA A 109 3.06 -4.66 -17.52
CA ALA A 109 4.06 -5.23 -18.43
C ALA A 109 5.48 -5.02 -17.87
N GLY A 110 5.78 -3.84 -17.37
CA GLY A 110 7.05 -3.53 -16.73
C GLY A 110 7.26 -4.39 -15.48
N ALA A 111 6.26 -4.48 -14.61
CA ALA A 111 6.32 -5.33 -13.42
C ALA A 111 6.60 -6.80 -13.77
N LYS A 112 5.91 -7.36 -14.76
CA LYS A 112 6.09 -8.74 -15.19
C LYS A 112 7.51 -9.02 -15.67
N ASN A 113 8.07 -8.14 -16.51
CA ASN A 113 9.44 -8.27 -17.02
C ASN A 113 10.49 -8.30 -15.89
N TYR A 114 10.30 -7.50 -14.83
CA TYR A 114 11.24 -7.46 -13.71
C TYR A 114 10.97 -8.52 -12.64
N PHE A 115 9.80 -9.15 -12.65
CA PHE A 115 9.47 -10.28 -11.78
C PHE A 115 9.91 -11.61 -12.38
N GLU A 116 9.81 -11.80 -13.70
CA GLU A 116 10.08 -13.07 -14.39
C GLU A 116 11.45 -13.70 -14.03
N PRO A 117 12.57 -12.95 -13.93
CA PRO A 117 13.86 -13.53 -13.57
C PRO A 117 13.89 -14.21 -12.20
N VAL A 118 13.04 -13.77 -11.27
CA VAL A 118 12.98 -14.30 -9.90
C VAL A 118 11.80 -15.24 -9.67
N ALA A 119 10.82 -15.27 -10.55
CA ALA A 119 9.57 -16.02 -10.40
C ALA A 119 9.78 -17.53 -10.13
N LYS A 120 10.88 -18.10 -10.60
CA LYS A 120 11.22 -19.54 -10.50
C LYS A 120 12.32 -19.81 -9.46
N MET A 121 12.74 -18.81 -8.70
CA MET A 121 13.78 -19.00 -7.68
C MET A 121 13.22 -19.77 -6.50
N VAL A 122 13.98 -20.79 -6.05
CA VAL A 122 13.66 -21.52 -4.82
C VAL A 122 13.96 -20.63 -3.63
N GLY A 123 13.01 -20.51 -2.70
CA GLY A 123 13.15 -19.68 -1.49
C GLY A 123 12.90 -18.20 -1.74
N LEU A 124 12.01 -17.88 -2.68
CA LEU A 124 11.51 -16.51 -2.86
C LEU A 124 10.97 -15.96 -1.53
N SER A 125 11.26 -14.69 -1.25
CA SER A 125 10.75 -14.07 -0.03
C SER A 125 9.23 -13.89 -0.09
N ALA A 126 8.55 -13.95 1.06
CA ALA A 126 7.10 -13.81 1.14
C ALA A 126 6.56 -12.53 0.46
N PRO A 127 7.24 -11.35 0.52
CA PRO A 127 6.82 -10.19 -0.24
C PRO A 127 6.86 -10.40 -1.76
N LEU A 128 7.87 -11.05 -2.29
CA LEU A 128 7.98 -11.34 -3.73
C LEU A 128 6.99 -12.43 -4.17
N GLU A 129 6.73 -13.43 -3.32
CA GLU A 129 5.64 -14.39 -3.57
C GLU A 129 4.28 -13.70 -3.67
N ALA A 130 4.01 -12.73 -2.79
CA ALA A 130 2.78 -11.94 -2.85
C ALA A 130 2.65 -11.14 -4.15
N ILE A 131 3.76 -10.59 -4.66
CA ILE A 131 3.78 -9.94 -5.99
C ILE A 131 3.43 -10.94 -7.09
N GLY A 132 3.97 -12.15 -7.05
CA GLY A 132 3.64 -13.21 -8.02
C GLY A 132 2.14 -13.51 -8.03
N ARG A 133 1.55 -13.72 -6.86
CA ARG A 133 0.09 -13.95 -6.74
C ARG A 133 -0.74 -12.76 -7.24
N TRP A 134 -0.26 -11.54 -7.05
CA TRP A 134 -0.95 -10.35 -7.57
C TRP A 134 -0.86 -10.29 -9.10
N LEU A 135 0.29 -10.60 -9.70
CA LEU A 135 0.43 -10.71 -11.16
C LEU A 135 -0.48 -11.80 -11.74
N ASP A 136 -0.54 -12.98 -11.10
CA ASP A 136 -1.44 -14.06 -11.50
C ASP A 136 -2.92 -13.61 -11.46
N ALA A 137 -3.31 -12.89 -10.41
CA ALA A 137 -4.64 -12.33 -10.27
C ALA A 137 -4.98 -11.32 -11.40
N ILE A 138 -4.01 -10.48 -11.77
CA ILE A 138 -4.15 -9.54 -12.90
C ILE A 138 -4.30 -10.31 -14.22
N ASP A 139 -3.48 -11.32 -14.47
CA ASP A 139 -3.58 -12.16 -15.69
C ASP A 139 -4.97 -12.83 -15.79
N ILE A 140 -5.49 -13.35 -14.67
CA ILE A 140 -6.84 -13.91 -14.59
C ILE A 140 -7.90 -12.85 -14.92
N ALA A 141 -7.80 -11.67 -14.33
CA ALA A 141 -8.76 -10.59 -14.57
C ALA A 141 -8.73 -10.10 -16.02
N LEU A 142 -7.55 -9.96 -16.61
CA LEU A 142 -7.40 -9.55 -18.02
C LEU A 142 -7.96 -10.59 -19.02
N ALA A 143 -8.02 -11.86 -18.63
CA ALA A 143 -8.61 -12.92 -19.45
C ALA A 143 -10.16 -12.88 -19.44
N ILE A 144 -10.79 -12.10 -18.57
CA ILE A 144 -12.24 -12.00 -18.42
C ILE A 144 -12.73 -10.71 -19.10
N PRO A 145 -13.42 -10.78 -20.25
CA PRO A 145 -13.85 -9.58 -20.99
C PRO A 145 -14.89 -8.75 -20.25
N GLU A 146 -15.82 -9.42 -19.54
CA GLU A 146 -16.95 -8.81 -18.87
C GLU A 146 -16.87 -8.96 -17.36
N GLN A 147 -15.86 -8.35 -16.76
CA GLN A 147 -15.52 -8.50 -15.35
C GLN A 147 -16.69 -8.13 -14.41
N GLN A 148 -17.49 -7.12 -14.75
CA GLN A 148 -18.64 -6.72 -13.93
C GLN A 148 -19.73 -7.82 -13.87
N GLN A 149 -19.95 -8.52 -14.97
CA GLN A 149 -20.89 -9.64 -15.00
C GLN A 149 -20.34 -10.82 -14.19
N GLU A 150 -19.03 -11.07 -14.29
CA GLU A 150 -18.37 -12.13 -13.52
C GLU A 150 -18.46 -11.83 -12.00
N PHE A 151 -18.22 -10.60 -11.55
CA PHE A 151 -18.41 -10.22 -10.15
C PHE A 151 -19.84 -10.50 -9.68
N THR A 152 -20.85 -10.12 -10.48
CA THR A 152 -22.25 -10.36 -10.14
C THR A 152 -22.58 -11.84 -10.09
N ALA A 153 -22.07 -12.63 -11.03
CA ALA A 153 -22.26 -14.10 -11.06
C ALA A 153 -21.65 -14.76 -9.83
N LEU A 154 -20.42 -14.42 -9.47
CA LEU A 154 -19.75 -14.94 -8.28
C LEU A 154 -20.47 -14.55 -6.99
N GLU A 155 -20.95 -13.32 -6.88
CA GLU A 155 -21.73 -12.87 -5.73
C GLU A 155 -23.04 -13.69 -5.59
N ASN A 156 -23.74 -13.96 -6.67
CA ASN A 156 -24.94 -14.79 -6.67
C ASN A 156 -24.65 -16.24 -6.25
N LEU A 157 -23.54 -16.83 -6.73
CA LEU A 157 -23.12 -18.17 -6.30
C LEU A 157 -22.84 -18.22 -4.81
N ILE A 158 -22.07 -17.24 -4.29
CA ILE A 158 -21.75 -17.12 -2.86
C ILE A 158 -23.00 -16.89 -2.02
N ASN A 159 -23.96 -16.09 -2.52
CA ASN A 159 -25.22 -15.85 -1.83
C ASN A 159 -26.11 -17.10 -1.75
N THR A 160 -26.08 -17.93 -2.79
CA THR A 160 -26.81 -19.21 -2.85
C THR A 160 -26.15 -20.28 -1.98
N ASN A 161 -24.80 -20.36 -2.06
CA ASN A 161 -24.01 -21.30 -1.28
C ASN A 161 -22.83 -20.61 -0.60
N LYS A 162 -22.95 -20.29 0.68
CA LYS A 162 -21.90 -19.63 1.47
C LYS A 162 -20.60 -20.44 1.59
N ARG A 163 -20.63 -21.74 1.24
CA ARG A 163 -19.47 -22.65 1.20
C ARG A 163 -18.96 -22.91 -0.22
N ASP A 164 -19.37 -22.13 -1.18
CA ASP A 164 -18.76 -22.14 -2.51
C ASP A 164 -17.37 -21.46 -2.45
N PHE A 165 -16.40 -22.24 -2.00
CA PHE A 165 -15.04 -21.74 -1.78
C PHE A 165 -14.34 -21.38 -3.09
N ASP A 166 -14.65 -22.08 -4.18
CA ASP A 166 -14.10 -21.77 -5.50
C ASP A 166 -14.60 -20.43 -6.00
N ALA A 167 -15.88 -20.13 -5.84
CA ALA A 167 -16.45 -18.83 -6.19
C ALA A 167 -15.86 -17.70 -5.32
N ARG A 168 -15.70 -17.96 -4.01
CA ARG A 168 -15.05 -16.98 -3.09
C ARG A 168 -13.61 -16.70 -3.47
N PHE A 169 -12.84 -17.75 -3.73
CA PHE A 169 -11.44 -17.60 -4.10
C PHE A 169 -11.27 -16.84 -5.43
N LYS A 170 -12.07 -17.19 -6.43
CA LYS A 170 -12.07 -16.48 -7.71
C LYS A 170 -12.46 -15.01 -7.55
N ARG A 171 -13.47 -14.72 -6.69
CA ARG A 171 -13.85 -13.34 -6.36
C ARG A 171 -12.71 -12.60 -5.67
N ALA A 172 -12.02 -13.24 -4.72
CA ALA A 172 -10.85 -12.66 -4.06
C ALA A 172 -9.72 -12.33 -5.04
N GLN A 173 -9.43 -13.21 -6.00
CA GLN A 173 -8.43 -12.94 -7.03
C GLN A 173 -8.81 -11.71 -7.88
N LEU A 174 -10.05 -11.59 -8.32
CA LEU A 174 -10.50 -10.42 -9.06
C LEU A 174 -10.43 -9.14 -8.22
N LEU A 175 -10.76 -9.20 -6.93
CA LEU A 175 -10.63 -8.07 -6.01
C LEU A 175 -9.15 -7.64 -5.83
N VAL A 176 -8.23 -8.60 -5.72
CA VAL A 176 -6.77 -8.33 -5.68
C VAL A 176 -6.31 -7.64 -6.96
N ALA A 177 -6.75 -8.11 -8.13
CA ALA A 177 -6.41 -7.50 -9.42
C ALA A 177 -6.86 -6.03 -9.50
N HIS A 178 -8.00 -5.70 -8.88
CA HIS A 178 -8.53 -4.34 -8.78
C HIS A 178 -8.03 -3.57 -7.55
N GLN A 179 -6.99 -4.05 -6.85
CA GLN A 179 -6.41 -3.42 -5.66
C GLN A 179 -7.40 -3.27 -4.49
N GLN A 180 -8.50 -4.01 -4.51
CA GLN A 180 -9.48 -4.06 -3.43
C GLN A 180 -9.07 -5.10 -2.39
N PHE A 181 -7.94 -4.83 -1.70
CA PHE A 181 -7.31 -5.82 -0.82
C PHE A 181 -8.15 -6.16 0.42
N VAL A 182 -8.87 -5.20 1.00
CA VAL A 182 -9.69 -5.46 2.20
C VAL A 182 -10.82 -6.44 1.89
N PRO A 183 -11.72 -6.20 0.90
CA PRO A 183 -12.75 -7.18 0.58
C PRO A 183 -12.19 -8.50 0.02
N ALA A 184 -11.01 -8.50 -0.62
CA ALA A 184 -10.34 -9.74 -1.02
C ALA A 184 -9.96 -10.58 0.22
N MET A 185 -9.40 -9.93 1.23
CA MET A 185 -9.02 -10.57 2.48
C MET A 185 -10.23 -11.13 3.23
N ASP A 186 -11.37 -10.43 3.21
CA ASP A 186 -12.61 -10.91 3.82
C ASP A 186 -13.06 -12.23 3.19
N GLU A 187 -13.00 -12.37 1.84
CA GLU A 187 -13.36 -13.62 1.17
C GLU A 187 -12.39 -14.77 1.52
N LEU A 188 -11.08 -14.49 1.58
CA LEU A 188 -10.08 -15.49 1.94
C LEU A 188 -10.22 -15.93 3.40
N LEU A 189 -10.49 -15.02 4.32
CA LEU A 189 -10.74 -15.30 5.71
C LEU A 189 -12.01 -16.17 5.90
N GLU A 190 -13.07 -15.92 5.13
CA GLU A 190 -14.28 -16.77 5.14
C GLU A 190 -13.98 -18.20 4.72
N ILE A 191 -13.09 -18.41 3.73
CA ILE A 191 -12.65 -19.76 3.36
C ILE A 191 -11.88 -20.39 4.51
N LEU A 192 -10.88 -19.71 5.04
CA LEU A 192 -10.00 -20.19 6.12
C LEU A 192 -10.76 -20.54 7.40
N MET A 193 -11.74 -19.71 7.80
CA MET A 193 -12.56 -19.96 8.97
C MET A 193 -13.46 -21.19 8.83
N ARG A 194 -13.90 -21.52 7.60
CA ARG A 194 -14.83 -22.62 7.34
C ARG A 194 -14.15 -23.91 6.93
N ASN A 195 -13.01 -23.83 6.27
CA ASN A 195 -12.21 -24.98 5.81
C ASN A 195 -10.74 -24.57 5.63
N LYS A 196 -9.94 -24.76 6.66
CA LYS A 196 -8.50 -24.45 6.65
C LYS A 196 -7.68 -25.29 5.67
N GLU A 197 -8.19 -26.46 5.29
CA GLU A 197 -7.50 -27.40 4.39
C GLU A 197 -8.00 -27.28 2.94
N TRP A 198 -8.88 -26.31 2.66
CA TRP A 198 -9.33 -26.11 1.29
C TRP A 198 -8.17 -25.82 0.38
N ASN A 199 -8.10 -26.61 -0.72
CA ASN A 199 -7.07 -26.51 -1.74
C ASN A 199 -5.64 -26.44 -1.14
N ASP A 200 -5.35 -27.38 -0.24
CA ASP A 200 -4.06 -27.51 0.47
C ASP A 200 -3.63 -26.25 1.24
N GLY A 201 -4.58 -25.47 1.73
CA GLY A 201 -4.33 -24.24 2.47
C GLY A 201 -3.96 -23.04 1.61
N LEU A 202 -4.43 -22.99 0.38
CA LEU A 202 -4.15 -21.91 -0.59
C LEU A 202 -4.81 -20.56 -0.22
N ALA A 203 -5.86 -20.55 0.60
CA ALA A 203 -6.60 -19.34 0.99
C ALA A 203 -5.90 -18.50 2.05
#